data_707a595905ae61e349ade1df29fc2ea6
#
_entry.id   707a595905ae61e349ade1df29fc2ea6
#
_cell.length_a   1.000
_cell.length_b   1.000
_cell.length_c   1.000
_cell.angle_alpha   90.00
_cell.angle_beta   90.00
_cell.angle_gamma   90.00
#
_symmetry.space_group_name_H-M   'P 1'
#
loop_
_entity.id
_entity.type
_entity.pdbx_description
1 polymer ?
#
loop_
_entity_poly.entity_id
_entity_poly.type
_entity_poly.pdbx_seq_one_letter_code
_entity_poly.pdbx_strand_id
1 'polypeptide(L)'
;MTALGILWFALIAVLIAGYFILDGFDLGAGILSPFIAKDENEKAVVRRAIGPTWDGNEVWLLTAGGALFAAFAPAYATTFSGFYLAVMLVLFGLIVRAVSLEYRAHDPKWGKVWDALFFIGSLLPALLFGVAIGNVYAGIPLDANGDYAGIPLLGLITPFTLLCGLLGLSVFVTQGATWIALKAEKPSDLQARAAKLRCPLACVTMALFVAVSAYALMGIAPTLDPSLGALRSVACVGVAASLMALFLASRETDNDLLPFLASSASALLLVVLFAASMFPTLVVATTGTSITIANAASSDLALVWMTGITCIGLPLVLVYHVLIYRTFRGRISAEEANEY
;
A
#
# COMPACT_ATOMS: atom_id res chain seq x y z
N MET A 1 -14.82 18.81 16.37
CA MET A 1 -13.62 18.55 15.53
C MET A 1 -13.05 19.88 15.09
N THR A 2 -11.73 20.06 15.18
CA THR A 2 -11.04 21.25 14.68
C THR A 2 -10.71 21.10 13.18
N ALA A 3 -10.58 22.20 12.46
CA ALA A 3 -10.18 22.17 11.04
C ALA A 3 -8.80 21.52 10.87
N LEU A 4 -7.89 21.73 11.83
CA LEU A 4 -6.57 21.10 11.83
C LEU A 4 -6.63 19.58 12.00
N GLY A 5 -7.51 19.08 12.86
CA GLY A 5 -7.74 17.63 13.01
C GLY A 5 -8.24 16.99 11.71
N ILE A 6 -9.16 17.64 11.00
CA ILE A 6 -9.63 17.17 9.69
C ILE A 6 -8.50 17.22 8.65
N LEU A 7 -7.71 18.28 8.63
CA LEU A 7 -6.53 18.40 7.76
C LEU A 7 -5.56 17.24 7.99
N TRP A 8 -5.23 16.93 9.24
CA TRP A 8 -4.29 15.86 9.57
C TRP A 8 -4.83 14.48 9.27
N PHE A 9 -6.13 14.24 9.42
CA PHE A 9 -6.78 13.02 8.94
C PHE A 9 -6.58 12.84 7.42
N ALA A 10 -6.82 13.90 6.65
CA ALA A 10 -6.62 13.88 5.20
C ALA A 10 -5.14 13.70 4.81
N LEU A 11 -4.22 14.38 5.50
CA LEU A 11 -2.78 14.26 5.24
C LEU A 11 -2.27 12.84 5.51
N ILE A 12 -2.71 12.19 6.59
CA ILE A 12 -2.34 10.78 6.87
C ILE A 12 -2.88 9.87 5.76
N ALA A 13 -4.11 10.09 5.28
CA ALA A 13 -4.64 9.34 4.14
C ALA A 13 -3.79 9.56 2.87
N VAL A 14 -3.32 10.78 2.61
CA VAL A 14 -2.40 11.09 1.49
C VAL A 14 -1.06 10.35 1.66
N LEU A 15 -0.49 10.32 2.86
CA LEU A 15 0.76 9.61 3.13
C LEU A 15 0.61 8.09 2.92
N ILE A 16 -0.48 7.49 3.37
CA ILE A 16 -0.80 6.08 3.14
C ILE A 16 -1.00 5.81 1.64
N ALA A 17 -1.72 6.69 0.93
CA ALA A 17 -1.89 6.57 -0.51
C ALA A 17 -0.56 6.67 -1.25
N GLY A 18 0.31 7.61 -0.85
CA GLY A 18 1.67 7.74 -1.37
C GLY A 18 2.47 6.44 -1.20
N TYR A 19 2.44 5.86 -0.01
CA TYR A 19 3.09 4.57 0.25
C TYR A 19 2.52 3.45 -0.64
N PHE A 20 1.20 3.30 -0.72
CA PHE A 20 0.57 2.23 -1.52
C PHE A 20 0.80 2.38 -3.03
N ILE A 21 1.01 3.61 -3.52
CA ILE A 21 1.34 3.87 -4.92
C ILE A 21 2.83 3.59 -5.18
N LEU A 22 3.72 4.06 -4.29
CA LEU A 22 5.16 4.08 -4.55
C LEU A 22 5.83 2.77 -4.12
N ASP A 23 5.55 2.25 -2.91
CA ASP A 23 6.10 0.96 -2.46
C ASP A 23 5.21 -0.23 -2.86
N GLY A 24 3.96 0.02 -3.25
CA GLY A 24 3.04 -1.03 -3.70
C GLY A 24 3.56 -1.80 -4.91
N PHE A 25 4.13 -1.14 -5.90
CA PHE A 25 4.73 -1.83 -7.03
C PHE A 25 6.05 -2.52 -6.68
N ASP A 26 6.81 -2.03 -5.70
CA ASP A 26 8.03 -2.66 -5.20
C ASP A 26 7.70 -4.00 -4.52
N LEU A 27 6.69 -4.00 -3.63
CA LEU A 27 6.15 -5.22 -3.01
C LEU A 27 5.64 -6.18 -4.09
N GLY A 28 4.87 -5.67 -5.05
CA GLY A 28 4.35 -6.46 -6.16
C GLY A 28 5.44 -7.07 -7.05
N ALA A 29 6.52 -6.34 -7.31
CA ALA A 29 7.67 -6.83 -8.05
C ALA A 29 8.37 -7.97 -7.31
N GLY A 30 8.56 -7.83 -5.99
CA GLY A 30 9.13 -8.89 -5.16
C GLY A 30 8.30 -10.17 -5.15
N ILE A 31 6.97 -10.04 -5.06
CA ILE A 31 6.06 -11.18 -5.10
C ILE A 31 6.08 -11.87 -6.48
N LEU A 32 6.13 -11.10 -7.55
CA LEU A 32 6.10 -11.65 -8.92
C LEU A 32 7.45 -12.23 -9.36
N SER A 33 8.57 -11.78 -8.81
CA SER A 33 9.91 -12.16 -9.23
C SER A 33 10.11 -13.67 -9.47
N PRO A 34 9.78 -14.58 -8.53
CA PRO A 34 10.00 -16.03 -8.74
C PRO A 34 9.12 -16.65 -9.82
N PHE A 35 8.02 -16.00 -10.20
CA PHE A 35 7.07 -16.52 -11.18
C PHE A 35 7.36 -16.06 -12.60
N ILE A 36 7.85 -14.83 -12.77
CA ILE A 36 8.05 -14.21 -14.09
C ILE A 36 9.51 -14.17 -14.52
N ALA A 37 10.47 -14.07 -13.62
CA ALA A 37 11.89 -14.08 -13.93
C ALA A 37 12.41 -15.53 -13.99
N LYS A 38 12.92 -15.96 -15.16
CA LYS A 38 13.31 -17.35 -15.44
C LYS A 38 14.79 -17.60 -15.25
N ASP A 39 15.61 -16.59 -15.40
CA ASP A 39 17.06 -16.66 -15.26
C ASP A 39 17.60 -15.52 -14.37
N GLU A 40 18.89 -15.55 -14.10
CA GLU A 40 19.54 -14.59 -13.20
C GLU A 40 19.54 -13.16 -13.77
N ASN A 41 19.62 -13.00 -15.09
CA ASN A 41 19.57 -11.68 -15.73
C ASN A 41 18.18 -11.04 -15.56
N GLU A 42 17.13 -11.81 -15.78
CA GLU A 42 15.76 -11.32 -15.57
C GLU A 42 15.48 -10.96 -14.11
N LYS A 43 16.01 -11.75 -13.16
CA LYS A 43 15.92 -11.41 -11.73
C LYS A 43 16.68 -10.13 -11.40
N ALA A 44 17.87 -9.93 -12.03
CA ALA A 44 18.62 -8.68 -11.90
C ALA A 44 17.82 -7.48 -12.43
N VAL A 45 17.15 -7.62 -13.58
CA VAL A 45 16.26 -6.57 -14.13
C VAL A 45 15.11 -6.24 -13.17
N VAL A 46 14.47 -7.25 -12.55
CA VAL A 46 13.40 -7.01 -11.56
C VAL A 46 13.94 -6.23 -10.35
N ARG A 47 15.09 -6.64 -9.80
CA ARG A 47 15.72 -5.92 -8.67
C ARG A 47 16.10 -4.50 -9.06
N ARG A 48 16.73 -4.31 -10.23
CA ARG A 48 17.13 -3.00 -10.74
C ARG A 48 15.95 -2.08 -10.99
N ALA A 49 14.79 -2.63 -11.37
CA ALA A 49 13.58 -1.84 -11.61
C ALA A 49 13.06 -1.11 -10.35
N ILE A 50 13.37 -1.61 -9.17
CA ILE A 50 12.96 -1.03 -7.88
C ILE A 50 14.15 -0.50 -7.08
N GLY A 51 15.37 -1.01 -7.30
CA GLY A 51 16.57 -0.70 -6.55
C GLY A 51 16.84 0.79 -6.30
N PRO A 52 16.70 1.67 -7.30
CA PRO A 52 16.97 3.10 -7.11
C PRO A 52 15.93 3.86 -6.28
N THR A 53 14.78 3.27 -5.96
CA THR A 53 13.61 3.99 -5.42
C THR A 53 13.01 3.41 -4.16
N TRP A 54 13.22 2.13 -3.87
CA TRP A 54 12.54 1.41 -2.78
C TRP A 54 12.70 2.05 -1.39
N ASP A 55 13.89 2.51 -1.04
CA ASP A 55 14.18 3.13 0.26
C ASP A 55 13.44 4.47 0.42
N GLY A 56 13.43 5.29 -0.64
CA GLY A 56 12.66 6.53 -0.67
C GLY A 56 11.15 6.29 -0.63
N ASN A 57 10.67 5.17 -1.20
CA ASN A 57 9.25 4.79 -1.18
C ASN A 57 8.81 4.35 0.22
N GLU A 58 9.65 3.63 0.98
CA GLU A 58 9.35 3.24 2.37
C GLU A 58 9.20 4.43 3.33
N VAL A 59 9.84 5.56 3.06
CA VAL A 59 9.74 6.78 3.89
C VAL A 59 8.29 7.25 4.05
N TRP A 60 7.42 7.02 3.07
CA TRP A 60 6.00 7.39 3.16
C TRP A 60 5.28 6.64 4.28
N LEU A 61 5.58 5.36 4.49
CA LEU A 61 5.03 4.57 5.59
C LEU A 61 5.52 5.08 6.96
N LEU A 62 6.82 5.32 7.07
CA LEU A 62 7.42 5.84 8.31
C LEU A 62 6.84 7.21 8.65
N THR A 63 6.69 8.08 7.64
CA THR A 63 6.09 9.41 7.81
C THR A 63 4.62 9.31 8.21
N ALA A 64 3.85 8.39 7.62
CA ALA A 64 2.45 8.17 7.98
C ALA A 64 2.31 7.70 9.44
N GLY A 65 3.16 6.76 9.88
CA GLY A 65 3.19 6.29 11.28
C GLY A 65 3.59 7.40 12.25
N GLY A 66 4.63 8.18 11.94
CA GLY A 66 5.05 9.33 12.74
C GLY A 66 4.00 10.44 12.80
N ALA A 67 3.33 10.72 11.69
CA ALA A 67 2.23 11.69 11.62
C ALA A 67 1.01 11.22 12.43
N LEU A 68 0.65 9.93 12.36
CA LEU A 68 -0.42 9.35 13.17
C LEU A 68 -0.10 9.46 14.66
N PHE A 69 1.16 9.13 15.06
CA PHE A 69 1.62 9.27 16.44
C PHE A 69 1.50 10.71 16.94
N ALA A 70 1.96 11.67 16.17
CA ALA A 70 2.01 13.07 16.58
C ALA A 70 0.62 13.76 16.54
N ALA A 71 -0.20 13.46 15.54
CA ALA A 71 -1.52 14.08 15.36
C ALA A 71 -2.63 13.39 16.16
N PHE A 72 -2.56 12.05 16.31
CA PHE A 72 -3.62 11.22 16.90
C PHE A 72 -3.01 10.12 17.79
N ALA A 73 -2.28 10.53 18.83
CA ALA A 73 -1.57 9.60 19.72
C ALA A 73 -2.43 8.45 20.27
N PRO A 74 -3.71 8.64 20.69
CA PRO A 74 -4.56 7.54 21.14
C PRO A 74 -4.81 6.50 20.03
N ALA A 75 -5.06 6.95 18.77
CA ALA A 75 -5.27 6.03 17.66
C ALA A 75 -3.99 5.23 17.33
N TYR A 76 -2.84 5.89 17.35
CA TYR A 76 -1.55 5.23 17.20
C TYR A 76 -1.31 4.19 18.30
N ALA A 77 -1.47 4.57 19.57
CA ALA A 77 -1.25 3.68 20.71
C ALA A 77 -2.13 2.43 20.63
N THR A 78 -3.43 2.59 20.42
CA THR A 78 -4.39 1.49 20.32
C THR A 78 -4.09 0.56 19.14
N THR A 79 -3.82 1.12 17.95
CA THR A 79 -3.58 0.29 16.75
C THR A 79 -2.24 -0.42 16.83
N PHE A 80 -1.16 0.24 17.24
CA PHE A 80 0.15 -0.38 17.31
C PHE A 80 0.29 -1.37 18.47
N SER A 81 -0.38 -1.16 19.60
CA SER A 81 -0.43 -2.16 20.68
C SER A 81 -1.35 -3.33 20.33
N GLY A 82 -2.52 -3.06 19.78
CA GLY A 82 -3.48 -4.11 19.38
C GLY A 82 -2.99 -4.96 18.22
N PHE A 83 -2.29 -4.37 17.27
CA PHE A 83 -1.73 -5.06 16.11
C PHE A 83 -0.24 -5.39 16.30
N TYR A 84 0.26 -5.37 17.53
CA TYR A 84 1.70 -5.47 17.83
C TYR A 84 2.41 -6.60 17.06
N LEU A 85 1.88 -7.83 17.12
CA LEU A 85 2.49 -8.95 16.42
C LEU A 85 2.40 -8.81 14.89
N ALA A 86 1.30 -8.29 14.37
CA ALA A 86 1.14 -8.03 12.93
C ALA A 86 2.11 -6.93 12.46
N VAL A 87 2.23 -5.84 13.24
CA VAL A 87 3.19 -4.76 12.96
C VAL A 87 4.62 -5.29 12.97
N MET A 88 5.00 -6.09 13.98
CA MET A 88 6.33 -6.72 14.02
C MET A 88 6.59 -7.62 12.81
N LEU A 89 5.61 -8.41 12.37
CA LEU A 89 5.73 -9.23 11.17
C LEU A 89 5.88 -8.38 9.89
N VAL A 90 5.16 -7.27 9.78
CA VAL A 90 5.34 -6.31 8.67
C VAL A 90 6.76 -5.75 8.68
N LEU A 91 7.23 -5.25 9.82
CA LEU A 91 8.57 -4.66 9.95
C LEU A 91 9.66 -5.70 9.63
N PHE A 92 9.57 -6.92 10.17
CA PHE A 92 10.52 -7.98 9.83
C PHE A 92 10.45 -8.35 8.34
N GLY A 93 9.26 -8.38 7.74
CA GLY A 93 9.10 -8.58 6.31
C GLY A 93 9.83 -7.51 5.49
N LEU A 94 9.62 -6.22 5.81
CA LEU A 94 10.28 -5.11 5.13
C LEU A 94 11.82 -5.14 5.33
N ILE A 95 12.30 -5.42 6.55
CA ILE A 95 13.74 -5.57 6.82
C ILE A 95 14.33 -6.70 5.99
N VAL A 96 13.69 -7.87 5.97
CA VAL A 96 14.14 -9.04 5.21
C VAL A 96 14.11 -8.75 3.71
N ARG A 97 13.10 -8.03 3.19
CA ARG A 97 13.04 -7.54 1.82
C ARG A 97 14.24 -6.65 1.48
N ALA A 98 14.47 -5.63 2.29
CA ALA A 98 15.57 -4.68 2.11
C ALA A 98 16.94 -5.38 2.10
N VAL A 99 17.20 -6.22 3.11
CA VAL A 99 18.46 -6.99 3.20
C VAL A 99 18.61 -7.89 1.98
N SER A 100 17.56 -8.56 1.53
CA SER A 100 17.64 -9.46 0.38
C SER A 100 17.91 -8.72 -0.93
N LEU A 101 17.38 -7.51 -1.12
CA LEU A 101 17.67 -6.66 -2.27
C LEU A 101 19.15 -6.29 -2.34
N GLU A 102 19.72 -5.81 -1.21
CA GLU A 102 21.09 -5.32 -1.15
C GLU A 102 22.13 -6.45 -1.20
N TYR A 103 21.90 -7.56 -0.48
CA TYR A 103 22.88 -8.63 -0.38
C TYR A 103 22.87 -9.60 -1.55
N ARG A 104 21.77 -9.70 -2.30
CA ARG A 104 21.62 -10.67 -3.39
C ARG A 104 22.72 -10.55 -4.46
N ALA A 105 23.13 -9.36 -4.82
CA ALA A 105 24.18 -9.11 -5.80
C ALA A 105 25.57 -9.48 -5.27
N HIS A 106 25.81 -9.32 -3.95
CA HIS A 106 27.10 -9.53 -3.31
C HIS A 106 27.33 -10.96 -2.82
N ASP A 107 26.26 -11.78 -2.73
CA ASP A 107 26.35 -13.17 -2.24
C ASP A 107 25.64 -14.18 -3.18
N PRO A 108 26.27 -14.51 -4.32
CA PRO A 108 25.72 -15.47 -5.27
C PRO A 108 25.52 -16.87 -4.69
N LYS A 109 26.31 -17.25 -3.66
CA LYS A 109 26.26 -18.57 -3.03
C LYS A 109 24.90 -18.83 -2.37
N TRP A 110 24.34 -17.81 -1.74
CA TRP A 110 23.03 -17.87 -1.07
C TRP A 110 21.90 -17.27 -1.94
N GLY A 111 22.13 -17.08 -3.23
CA GLY A 111 21.20 -16.42 -4.14
C GLY A 111 19.76 -16.90 -4.08
N LYS A 112 19.54 -18.24 -4.01
CA LYS A 112 18.18 -18.81 -3.87
C LYS A 112 17.52 -18.45 -2.55
N VAL A 113 18.29 -18.31 -1.48
CA VAL A 113 17.77 -17.90 -0.16
C VAL A 113 17.37 -16.44 -0.22
N TRP A 114 18.23 -15.58 -0.77
CA TRP A 114 17.90 -14.16 -0.94
C TRP A 114 16.66 -13.96 -1.82
N ASP A 115 16.51 -14.73 -2.92
CA ASP A 115 15.32 -14.67 -3.77
C ASP A 115 14.05 -15.10 -3.00
N ALA A 116 14.12 -16.13 -2.15
CA ALA A 116 13.00 -16.56 -1.32
C ALA A 116 12.66 -15.53 -0.23
N LEU A 117 13.68 -14.93 0.39
CA LEU A 117 13.51 -13.87 1.40
C LEU A 117 12.92 -12.59 0.77
N PHE A 118 13.33 -12.25 -0.45
CA PHE A 118 12.74 -11.13 -1.20
C PHE A 118 11.23 -11.36 -1.45
N PHE A 119 10.87 -12.58 -1.87
CA PHE A 119 9.46 -12.96 -2.06
C PHE A 119 8.66 -12.90 -0.76
N ILE A 120 9.12 -13.58 0.32
CA ILE A 120 8.42 -13.64 1.60
C ILE A 120 8.33 -12.25 2.24
N GLY A 121 9.44 -11.49 2.20
CA GLY A 121 9.51 -10.13 2.74
C GLY A 121 8.62 -9.13 2.02
N SER A 122 8.26 -9.41 0.76
CA SER A 122 7.30 -8.62 -0.01
C SER A 122 5.85 -9.11 0.21
N LEU A 123 5.63 -10.42 0.24
CA LEU A 123 4.30 -11.03 0.35
C LEU A 123 3.64 -10.72 1.70
N LEU A 124 4.41 -10.88 2.79
CA LEU A 124 3.89 -10.75 4.15
C LEU A 124 3.38 -9.34 4.45
N PRO A 125 4.13 -8.24 4.21
CA PRO A 125 3.62 -6.89 4.38
C PRO A 125 2.43 -6.60 3.46
N ALA A 126 2.50 -7.01 2.19
CA ALA A 126 1.43 -6.77 1.21
C ALA A 126 0.07 -7.34 1.66
N LEU A 127 0.07 -8.54 2.24
CA LEU A 127 -1.14 -9.18 2.79
C LEU A 127 -1.59 -8.48 4.09
N LEU A 128 -0.65 -8.24 5.01
CA LEU A 128 -0.97 -7.75 6.35
C LEU A 128 -1.46 -6.29 6.34
N PHE A 129 -1.03 -5.45 5.42
CA PHE A 129 -1.59 -4.10 5.26
C PHE A 129 -3.09 -4.13 4.93
N GLY A 130 -3.51 -5.00 4.02
CA GLY A 130 -4.93 -5.16 3.73
C GLY A 130 -5.72 -5.74 4.90
N VAL A 131 -5.16 -6.71 5.64
CA VAL A 131 -5.76 -7.24 6.87
C VAL A 131 -5.91 -6.16 7.93
N ALA A 132 -4.89 -5.30 8.11
CA ALA A 132 -4.94 -4.21 9.08
C ALA A 132 -6.03 -3.18 8.73
N ILE A 133 -6.11 -2.76 7.45
CA ILE A 133 -7.18 -1.88 6.96
C ILE A 133 -8.56 -2.50 7.20
N GLY A 134 -8.72 -3.79 6.89
CA GLY A 134 -9.96 -4.52 7.14
C GLY A 134 -10.37 -4.52 8.62
N ASN A 135 -9.41 -4.68 9.55
CA ASN A 135 -9.68 -4.62 10.99
C ASN A 135 -10.09 -3.23 11.46
N VAL A 136 -9.36 -2.20 11.03
CA VAL A 136 -9.69 -0.80 11.38
C VAL A 136 -11.09 -0.44 10.89
N TYR A 137 -11.48 -0.94 9.72
CA TYR A 137 -12.80 -0.71 9.12
C TYR A 137 -13.91 -1.49 9.82
N ALA A 138 -13.72 -2.79 10.04
CA ALA A 138 -14.73 -3.66 10.65
C ALA A 138 -14.91 -3.39 12.15
N GLY A 139 -13.91 -2.77 12.76
CA GLY A 139 -13.87 -2.51 14.19
C GLY A 139 -13.14 -3.59 14.99
N ILE A 140 -12.53 -3.15 16.08
CA ILE A 140 -11.79 -4.00 17.01
C ILE A 140 -12.38 -3.87 18.41
N PRO A 141 -12.30 -4.94 19.25
CA PRO A 141 -12.74 -4.84 20.62
C PRO A 141 -11.79 -3.97 21.43
N LEU A 142 -12.33 -2.92 22.06
CA LEU A 142 -11.58 -2.05 22.96
C LEU A 142 -12.14 -2.19 24.39
N ASP A 143 -11.25 -2.10 25.37
CA ASP A 143 -11.63 -2.01 26.79
C ASP A 143 -12.02 -0.60 27.21
N ALA A 144 -12.27 -0.39 28.50
CA ALA A 144 -12.66 0.90 29.05
C ALA A 144 -11.55 1.97 28.96
N ASN A 145 -10.29 1.56 28.80
CA ASN A 145 -9.14 2.44 28.65
C ASN A 145 -8.83 2.77 27.18
N GLY A 146 -9.51 2.11 26.22
CA GLY A 146 -9.25 2.22 24.80
C GLY A 146 -8.15 1.29 24.30
N ASP A 147 -7.73 0.31 25.11
CA ASP A 147 -6.77 -0.70 24.73
C ASP A 147 -7.44 -1.88 24.02
N TYR A 148 -6.70 -2.53 23.12
CA TYR A 148 -7.20 -3.70 22.41
C TYR A 148 -7.45 -4.89 23.36
N ALA A 149 -8.68 -5.39 23.39
CA ALA A 149 -9.13 -6.49 24.26
C ALA A 149 -9.30 -7.83 23.53
N GLY A 150 -8.89 -7.94 22.28
CA GLY A 150 -9.01 -9.15 21.46
C GLY A 150 -7.84 -10.13 21.62
N ILE A 151 -7.94 -11.26 20.92
CA ILE A 151 -6.85 -12.24 20.86
C ILE A 151 -5.74 -11.69 19.95
N PRO A 152 -4.49 -11.56 20.44
CA PRO A 152 -3.40 -11.04 19.62
C PRO A 152 -3.21 -11.85 18.34
N LEU A 153 -2.98 -11.18 17.20
CA LEU A 153 -2.78 -11.70 15.86
C LEU A 153 -3.96 -12.52 15.32
N LEU A 154 -4.33 -13.63 15.98
CA LEU A 154 -5.38 -14.53 15.48
C LEU A 154 -6.77 -13.90 15.52
N GLY A 155 -7.05 -13.04 16.50
CA GLY A 155 -8.30 -12.28 16.58
C GLY A 155 -8.46 -11.25 15.47
N LEU A 156 -7.38 -10.88 14.80
CA LEU A 156 -7.37 -9.96 13.65
C LEU A 156 -7.67 -10.67 12.32
N ILE A 157 -7.67 -12.00 12.31
CA ILE A 157 -7.90 -12.81 11.09
C ILE A 157 -9.36 -13.25 11.08
N THR A 158 -10.19 -12.52 10.35
CA THR A 158 -11.58 -12.85 10.08
C THR A 158 -11.79 -13.07 8.58
N PRO A 159 -12.90 -13.67 8.13
CA PRO A 159 -13.17 -13.80 6.69
C PRO A 159 -13.16 -12.46 5.95
N PHE A 160 -13.67 -11.39 6.58
CA PHE A 160 -13.67 -10.05 6.00
C PHE A 160 -12.26 -9.47 5.93
N THR A 161 -11.50 -9.51 7.01
CA THR A 161 -10.15 -8.94 7.05
C THR A 161 -9.18 -9.69 6.15
N LEU A 162 -9.34 -11.01 6.02
CA LEU A 162 -8.56 -11.80 5.07
C LEU A 162 -8.91 -11.45 3.62
N LEU A 163 -10.19 -11.21 3.33
CA LEU A 163 -10.62 -10.76 2.00
C LEU A 163 -10.06 -9.38 1.67
N CYS A 164 -10.00 -8.45 2.64
CA CYS A 164 -9.31 -7.17 2.50
C CYS A 164 -7.80 -7.36 2.28
N GLY A 165 -7.17 -8.32 2.98
CA GLY A 165 -5.78 -8.71 2.77
C GLY A 165 -5.51 -9.18 1.34
N LEU A 166 -6.37 -10.04 0.80
CA LEU A 166 -6.27 -10.52 -0.57
C LEU A 166 -6.49 -9.40 -1.60
N LEU A 167 -7.40 -8.46 -1.32
CA LEU A 167 -7.58 -7.27 -2.17
C LEU A 167 -6.31 -6.42 -2.18
N GLY A 168 -5.74 -6.07 -1.02
CA GLY A 168 -4.49 -5.30 -0.94
C GLY A 168 -3.34 -6.00 -1.67
N LEU A 169 -3.18 -7.30 -1.42
CA LEU A 169 -2.20 -8.14 -2.12
C LEU A 169 -2.39 -8.10 -3.64
N SER A 170 -3.63 -8.26 -4.13
CA SER A 170 -3.91 -8.24 -5.58
C SER A 170 -3.62 -6.88 -6.22
N VAL A 171 -3.89 -5.77 -5.51
CA VAL A 171 -3.55 -4.41 -5.96
C VAL A 171 -2.04 -4.28 -6.14
N PHE A 172 -1.24 -4.66 -5.14
CA PHE A 172 0.22 -4.54 -5.21
C PHE A 172 0.83 -5.45 -6.27
N VAL A 173 0.36 -6.70 -6.38
CA VAL A 173 0.81 -7.63 -7.44
C VAL A 173 0.46 -7.07 -8.83
N THR A 174 -0.70 -6.45 -8.99
CA THR A 174 -1.10 -5.78 -10.24
C THR A 174 -0.19 -4.60 -10.56
N GLN A 175 0.13 -3.76 -9.56
CA GLN A 175 1.09 -2.67 -9.73
C GLN A 175 2.47 -3.19 -10.10
N GLY A 176 2.96 -4.25 -9.43
CA GLY A 176 4.25 -4.90 -9.76
C GLY A 176 4.29 -5.39 -11.20
N ALA A 177 3.23 -6.05 -11.69
CA ALA A 177 3.15 -6.51 -13.07
C ALA A 177 3.20 -5.36 -14.09
N THR A 178 2.47 -4.28 -13.81
CA THR A 178 2.46 -3.08 -14.68
C THR A 178 3.80 -2.35 -14.65
N TRP A 179 4.45 -2.27 -13.48
CA TRP A 179 5.76 -1.63 -13.30
C TRP A 179 6.87 -2.40 -14.00
N ILE A 180 6.96 -3.73 -13.79
CA ILE A 180 7.98 -4.56 -14.45
C ILE A 180 7.84 -4.49 -15.97
N ALA A 181 6.62 -4.56 -16.50
CA ALA A 181 6.40 -4.42 -17.93
C ALA A 181 6.74 -3.03 -18.48
N LEU A 182 6.62 -1.97 -17.66
CA LEU A 182 7.03 -0.61 -18.02
C LEU A 182 8.56 -0.47 -18.02
N LYS A 183 9.26 -1.13 -17.09
CA LYS A 183 10.70 -0.95 -16.84
C LYS A 183 11.58 -1.94 -17.60
N ALA A 184 11.12 -3.16 -17.84
CA ALA A 184 11.89 -4.14 -18.60
C ALA A 184 12.06 -3.71 -20.08
N GLU A 185 13.20 -4.04 -20.67
CA GLU A 185 13.48 -3.80 -22.08
C GLU A 185 12.37 -4.38 -22.98
N LYS A 186 12.09 -3.71 -24.07
CA LYS A 186 11.07 -4.13 -25.07
C LYS A 186 11.71 -4.14 -26.47
N PRO A 187 11.66 -5.30 -27.15
CA PRO A 187 11.02 -6.57 -26.77
C PRO A 187 11.89 -7.41 -25.82
N SER A 188 11.28 -8.02 -24.78
CA SER A 188 11.91 -9.06 -23.97
C SER A 188 10.86 -10.06 -23.45
N ASP A 189 11.31 -11.27 -23.12
CA ASP A 189 10.42 -12.30 -22.58
C ASP A 189 9.87 -11.93 -21.21
N LEU A 190 10.68 -11.30 -20.37
CA LEU A 190 10.27 -10.79 -19.06
C LEU A 190 9.15 -9.77 -19.20
N GLN A 191 9.32 -8.76 -20.09
CA GLN A 191 8.31 -7.74 -20.37
C GLN A 191 7.00 -8.38 -20.84
N ALA A 192 7.10 -9.34 -21.80
CA ALA A 192 5.92 -10.02 -22.35
C ALA A 192 5.16 -10.84 -21.29
N ARG A 193 5.88 -11.55 -20.37
CA ARG A 193 5.25 -12.28 -19.26
C ARG A 193 4.57 -11.34 -18.26
N ALA A 194 5.23 -10.26 -17.87
CA ALA A 194 4.66 -9.26 -16.98
C ALA A 194 3.40 -8.61 -17.60
N ALA A 195 3.46 -8.24 -18.89
CA ALA A 195 2.34 -7.65 -19.61
C ALA A 195 1.13 -8.59 -19.70
N LYS A 196 1.34 -9.91 -19.92
CA LYS A 196 0.27 -10.92 -19.97
C LYS A 196 -0.50 -11.06 -18.65
N LEU A 197 0.13 -10.76 -17.52
CA LEU A 197 -0.51 -10.85 -16.20
C LEU A 197 -1.45 -9.68 -15.91
N ARG A 198 -1.35 -8.56 -16.60
CA ARG A 198 -2.14 -7.33 -16.33
C ARG A 198 -3.65 -7.58 -16.40
N CYS A 199 -4.15 -8.19 -17.47
CA CYS A 199 -5.58 -8.46 -17.65
C CYS A 199 -6.15 -9.41 -16.58
N PRO A 200 -5.58 -10.61 -16.33
CA PRO A 200 -6.10 -11.49 -15.31
C PRO A 200 -6.01 -10.89 -13.91
N LEU A 201 -4.94 -10.17 -13.58
CA LEU A 201 -4.80 -9.49 -12.29
C LEU A 201 -5.82 -8.36 -12.13
N ALA A 202 -6.10 -7.57 -13.18
CA ALA A 202 -7.15 -6.56 -13.13
C ALA A 202 -8.52 -7.20 -12.86
N CYS A 203 -8.84 -8.35 -13.48
CA CYS A 203 -10.08 -9.09 -13.22
C CYS A 203 -10.15 -9.61 -11.78
N VAL A 204 -9.05 -10.18 -11.26
CA VAL A 204 -8.98 -10.66 -9.87
C VAL A 204 -9.16 -9.50 -8.89
N THR A 205 -8.48 -8.39 -9.11
CA THR A 205 -8.59 -7.20 -8.24
C THR A 205 -10.02 -6.64 -8.27
N MET A 206 -10.65 -6.58 -9.45
CA MET A 206 -12.05 -6.14 -9.57
C MET A 206 -12.99 -7.09 -8.83
N ALA A 207 -12.83 -8.40 -8.99
CA ALA A 207 -13.65 -9.40 -8.31
C ALA A 207 -13.51 -9.29 -6.77
N LEU A 208 -12.29 -9.13 -6.26
CA LEU A 208 -12.02 -8.93 -4.84
C LEU A 208 -12.60 -7.60 -4.35
N PHE A 209 -12.47 -6.52 -5.12
CA PHE A 209 -13.05 -5.22 -4.78
C PHE A 209 -14.58 -5.32 -4.65
N VAL A 210 -15.25 -5.98 -5.59
CA VAL A 210 -16.71 -6.21 -5.54
C VAL A 210 -17.06 -7.07 -4.32
N ALA A 211 -16.32 -8.15 -4.06
CA ALA A 211 -16.56 -9.04 -2.92
C ALA A 211 -16.39 -8.32 -1.57
N VAL A 212 -15.30 -7.54 -1.39
CA VAL A 212 -15.08 -6.72 -0.18
C VAL A 212 -16.20 -5.72 -0.01
N SER A 213 -16.55 -5.00 -1.08
CA SER A 213 -17.62 -3.98 -1.05
C SER A 213 -18.98 -4.59 -0.70
N ALA A 214 -19.34 -5.71 -1.32
CA ALA A 214 -20.59 -6.43 -1.02
C ALA A 214 -20.62 -6.91 0.43
N TYR A 215 -19.52 -7.50 0.92
CA TYR A 215 -19.43 -7.97 2.30
C TYR A 215 -19.52 -6.82 3.32
N ALA A 216 -18.85 -5.69 3.04
CA ALA A 216 -18.94 -4.49 3.86
C ALA A 216 -20.39 -3.99 3.97
N LEU A 217 -21.13 -3.95 2.87
CA LEU A 217 -22.54 -3.52 2.83
C LEU A 217 -23.50 -4.48 3.55
N MET A 218 -23.12 -5.74 3.77
CA MET A 218 -23.92 -6.74 4.50
C MET A 218 -23.93 -6.54 6.03
N GLY A 219 -23.45 -5.42 6.55
CA GLY A 219 -23.59 -5.05 7.96
C GLY A 219 -22.27 -4.92 8.73
N ILE A 220 -21.13 -4.91 8.03
CA ILE A 220 -19.82 -4.66 8.65
C ILE A 220 -19.47 -3.17 8.59
N ALA A 221 -20.07 -2.43 7.64
CA ALA A 221 -19.76 -1.03 7.44
C ALA A 221 -20.04 -0.21 8.73
N PRO A 222 -19.09 0.64 9.17
CA PRO A 222 -19.32 1.57 10.27
C PRO A 222 -20.44 2.55 9.89
N THR A 223 -20.98 3.27 10.89
CA THR A 223 -21.96 4.31 10.65
C THR A 223 -21.34 5.39 9.75
N LEU A 224 -21.77 5.43 8.50
CA LEU A 224 -21.20 6.31 7.48
C LEU A 224 -21.70 7.74 7.64
N ASP A 225 -20.79 8.72 7.63
CA ASP A 225 -21.17 10.14 7.63
C ASP A 225 -21.85 10.48 6.28
N PRO A 226 -23.13 10.94 6.30
CA PRO A 226 -23.85 11.28 5.06
C PRO A 226 -23.18 12.39 4.24
N SER A 227 -22.44 13.31 4.89
CA SER A 227 -21.77 14.44 4.23
C SER A 227 -20.74 14.00 3.19
N LEU A 228 -20.11 12.83 3.39
CA LEU A 228 -19.13 12.26 2.47
C LEU A 228 -19.72 11.22 1.49
N GLY A 229 -21.05 11.09 1.43
CA GLY A 229 -21.72 10.13 0.55
C GLY A 229 -21.34 10.29 -0.93
N ALA A 230 -21.30 11.52 -1.43
CA ALA A 230 -20.88 11.82 -2.80
C ALA A 230 -19.42 11.41 -3.05
N LEU A 231 -18.50 11.72 -2.11
CA LEU A 231 -17.09 11.36 -2.23
C LEU A 231 -16.92 9.84 -2.26
N ARG A 232 -17.61 9.09 -1.39
CA ARG A 232 -17.59 7.62 -1.39
C ARG A 232 -18.07 7.04 -2.72
N SER A 233 -19.18 7.58 -3.25
CA SER A 233 -19.72 7.12 -4.52
C SER A 233 -18.76 7.39 -5.68
N VAL A 234 -18.17 8.59 -5.75
CA VAL A 234 -17.16 8.96 -6.75
C VAL A 234 -15.93 8.08 -6.62
N ALA A 235 -15.43 7.84 -5.41
CA ALA A 235 -14.28 6.97 -5.19
C ALA A 235 -14.58 5.52 -5.59
N CYS A 236 -15.73 4.98 -5.23
CA CYS A 236 -16.16 3.63 -5.59
C CYS A 236 -16.26 3.45 -7.11
N VAL A 237 -16.94 4.37 -7.80
CA VAL A 237 -17.02 4.37 -9.28
C VAL A 237 -15.64 4.57 -9.89
N GLY A 238 -14.82 5.44 -9.29
CA GLY A 238 -13.45 5.69 -9.74
C GLY A 238 -12.56 4.46 -9.65
N VAL A 239 -12.65 3.66 -8.57
CA VAL A 239 -11.94 2.37 -8.46
C VAL A 239 -12.36 1.43 -9.60
N ALA A 240 -13.68 1.25 -9.80
CA ALA A 240 -14.17 0.40 -10.89
C ALA A 240 -13.71 0.90 -12.27
N ALA A 241 -13.77 2.22 -12.50
CA ALA A 241 -13.34 2.84 -13.75
C ALA A 241 -11.83 2.70 -13.98
N SER A 242 -10.99 2.88 -12.93
CA SER A 242 -9.54 2.72 -13.05
C SER A 242 -9.13 1.27 -13.33
N LEU A 243 -9.79 0.28 -12.69
CA LEU A 243 -9.56 -1.14 -12.97
C LEU A 243 -10.06 -1.53 -14.37
N MET A 244 -11.15 -0.95 -14.84
CA MET A 244 -11.61 -1.13 -16.23
C MET A 244 -10.63 -0.50 -17.22
N ALA A 245 -10.13 0.72 -16.94
CA ALA A 245 -9.10 1.37 -17.76
C ALA A 245 -7.81 0.54 -17.80
N LEU A 246 -7.38 -0.03 -16.65
CA LEU A 246 -6.26 -0.96 -16.60
C LEU A 246 -6.51 -2.18 -17.50
N PHE A 247 -7.67 -2.82 -17.40
CA PHE A 247 -8.02 -3.97 -18.21
C PHE A 247 -7.99 -3.65 -19.71
N LEU A 248 -8.59 -2.54 -20.13
CA LEU A 248 -8.63 -2.12 -21.53
C LEU A 248 -7.25 -1.74 -22.06
N ALA A 249 -6.49 -0.92 -21.31
CA ALA A 249 -5.14 -0.51 -21.67
C ALA A 249 -4.16 -1.69 -21.73
N SER A 250 -4.38 -2.73 -20.93
CA SER A 250 -3.57 -3.95 -20.92
C SER A 250 -3.73 -4.80 -22.17
N ARG A 251 -4.75 -4.56 -22.97
CA ARG A 251 -4.97 -5.22 -24.28
C ARG A 251 -4.15 -4.56 -25.40
N GLU A 252 -3.72 -3.31 -25.19
CA GLU A 252 -2.86 -2.59 -26.11
C GLU A 252 -1.40 -2.91 -25.79
N THR A 253 -0.65 -3.40 -26.77
CA THR A 253 0.74 -3.87 -26.56
C THR A 253 1.77 -2.73 -26.56
N ASP A 254 1.41 -1.54 -27.06
CA ASP A 254 2.37 -0.47 -27.30
C ASP A 254 2.49 0.52 -26.15
N ASN A 255 1.46 0.66 -25.31
CA ASN A 255 1.47 1.59 -24.18
C ASN A 255 1.58 0.85 -22.83
N ASP A 256 2.75 0.89 -22.21
CA ASP A 256 2.98 0.30 -20.89
C ASP A 256 2.76 1.29 -19.74
N LEU A 257 2.75 2.61 -20.02
CA LEU A 257 2.56 3.64 -18.99
C LEU A 257 1.10 3.72 -18.52
N LEU A 258 0.15 3.64 -19.43
CA LEU A 258 -1.28 3.77 -19.09
C LEU A 258 -1.77 2.68 -18.13
N PRO A 259 -1.44 1.37 -18.31
CA PRO A 259 -1.74 0.34 -17.32
C PRO A 259 -1.14 0.63 -15.94
N PHE A 260 0.09 1.14 -15.87
CA PHE A 260 0.72 1.51 -14.61
C PHE A 260 -0.01 2.67 -13.91
N LEU A 261 -0.34 3.74 -14.65
CA LEU A 261 -1.09 4.86 -14.09
C LEU A 261 -2.49 4.45 -13.64
N ALA A 262 -3.17 3.58 -14.37
CA ALA A 262 -4.48 3.07 -14.01
C ALA A 262 -4.43 2.20 -12.73
N SER A 263 -3.40 1.36 -12.57
CA SER A 263 -3.19 0.59 -11.35
C SER A 263 -2.88 1.48 -10.14
N SER A 264 -2.07 2.51 -10.32
CA SER A 264 -1.76 3.51 -9.28
C SER A 264 -3.00 4.33 -8.90
N ALA A 265 -3.83 4.70 -9.88
CA ALA A 265 -5.11 5.38 -9.63
C ALA A 265 -6.08 4.50 -8.83
N SER A 266 -6.12 3.18 -9.08
CA SER A 266 -6.96 2.27 -8.29
C SER A 266 -6.49 2.17 -6.84
N ALA A 267 -5.18 2.15 -6.57
CA ALA A 267 -4.64 2.18 -5.21
C ALA A 267 -4.99 3.49 -4.48
N LEU A 268 -4.81 4.64 -5.14
CA LEU A 268 -5.20 5.94 -4.61
C LEU A 268 -6.68 5.99 -4.23
N LEU A 269 -7.54 5.60 -5.17
CA LEU A 269 -9.00 5.68 -5.00
C LEU A 269 -9.53 4.70 -3.94
N LEU A 270 -8.88 3.55 -3.75
CA LEU A 270 -9.18 2.65 -2.63
C LEU A 270 -8.86 3.30 -1.29
N VAL A 271 -7.74 4.01 -1.15
CA VAL A 271 -7.41 4.75 0.08
C VAL A 271 -8.40 5.90 0.30
N VAL A 272 -8.77 6.63 -0.75
CA VAL A 272 -9.79 7.70 -0.65
C VAL A 272 -11.14 7.13 -0.23
N LEU A 273 -11.56 5.99 -0.80
CA LEU A 273 -12.80 5.31 -0.44
C LEU A 273 -12.78 4.86 1.03
N PHE A 274 -11.67 4.27 1.47
CA PHE A 274 -11.48 3.87 2.87
C PHE A 274 -11.54 5.08 3.81
N ALA A 275 -10.76 6.13 3.55
CA ALA A 275 -10.74 7.33 4.37
C ALA A 275 -12.11 8.01 4.45
N ALA A 276 -12.81 8.16 3.30
CA ALA A 276 -14.15 8.72 3.26
C ALA A 276 -15.20 7.86 3.98
N SER A 277 -14.97 6.54 4.07
CA SER A 277 -15.86 5.63 4.79
C SER A 277 -15.57 5.60 6.30
N MET A 278 -14.33 5.88 6.69
CA MET A 278 -13.94 5.94 8.10
C MET A 278 -14.27 7.29 8.76
N PHE A 279 -14.25 8.38 8.01
CA PHE A 279 -14.45 9.72 8.55
C PHE A 279 -15.78 9.84 9.35
N PRO A 280 -15.77 10.45 10.54
CA PRO A 280 -14.66 11.09 11.27
C PRO A 280 -13.93 10.14 12.23
N THR A 281 -14.12 8.84 12.10
CA THR A 281 -13.57 7.81 12.97
C THR A 281 -12.18 7.39 12.48
N LEU A 282 -11.25 7.22 13.40
CA LEU A 282 -9.90 6.71 13.14
C LEU A 282 -9.84 5.20 13.38
N VAL A 283 -10.49 4.73 14.45
CA VAL A 283 -10.56 3.31 14.82
C VAL A 283 -11.99 3.01 15.28
N VAL A 284 -12.67 2.12 14.60
CA VAL A 284 -13.99 1.66 14.99
C VAL A 284 -13.84 0.68 16.16
N ALA A 285 -14.63 0.87 17.22
CA ALA A 285 -14.71 -0.06 18.34
C ALA A 285 -15.96 -0.95 18.21
N THR A 286 -15.78 -2.27 18.33
CA THR A 286 -16.91 -3.22 18.45
C THR A 286 -17.43 -3.27 19.88
N THR A 287 -16.57 -3.00 20.86
CA THR A 287 -16.88 -2.78 22.28
C THR A 287 -16.10 -1.57 22.76
N GLY A 288 -16.62 -0.84 23.75
CA GLY A 288 -16.00 0.40 24.22
C GLY A 288 -16.32 1.61 23.33
N THR A 289 -15.45 2.61 23.32
CA THR A 289 -15.65 3.87 22.61
C THR A 289 -14.75 3.96 21.38
N SER A 290 -15.29 4.22 20.22
CA SER A 290 -14.54 4.45 18.99
C SER A 290 -13.61 5.66 19.11
N ILE A 291 -12.44 5.55 18.52
CA ILE A 291 -11.45 6.62 18.45
C ILE A 291 -11.75 7.48 17.24
N THR A 292 -12.01 8.75 17.46
CA THR A 292 -12.42 9.73 16.43
C THR A 292 -11.45 10.91 16.40
N ILE A 293 -11.52 11.71 15.35
CA ILE A 293 -10.76 12.97 15.27
C ILE A 293 -11.05 13.85 16.50
N ALA A 294 -12.28 13.83 17.03
CA ALA A 294 -12.67 14.71 18.12
C ALA A 294 -12.06 14.35 19.47
N ASN A 295 -11.85 13.04 19.74
CA ASN A 295 -11.33 12.57 21.02
C ASN A 295 -9.84 12.16 20.98
N ALA A 296 -9.21 12.16 19.80
CA ALA A 296 -7.82 11.73 19.64
C ALA A 296 -6.87 12.81 19.13
N ALA A 297 -7.39 13.95 18.63
CA ALA A 297 -6.53 14.99 18.09
C ALA A 297 -5.62 15.59 19.15
N SER A 298 -4.35 15.78 18.81
CA SER A 298 -3.38 16.53 19.59
C SER A 298 -3.78 18.01 19.76
N SER A 299 -3.07 18.75 20.62
CA SER A 299 -3.34 20.16 20.83
C SER A 299 -3.23 20.98 19.54
N ASP A 300 -4.03 22.03 19.42
CA ASP A 300 -4.01 22.90 18.24
C ASP A 300 -2.60 23.48 17.98
N LEU A 301 -1.86 23.79 19.06
CA LEU A 301 -0.48 24.27 18.93
C LEU A 301 0.44 23.23 18.26
N ALA A 302 0.35 21.95 18.67
CA ALA A 302 1.11 20.87 18.05
C ALA A 302 0.76 20.70 16.58
N LEU A 303 -0.53 20.68 16.26
CA LEU A 303 -1.03 20.54 14.88
C LEU A 303 -0.60 21.72 13.97
N VAL A 304 -0.55 22.95 14.51
CA VAL A 304 -0.05 24.13 13.76
C VAL A 304 1.43 23.97 13.43
N TRP A 305 2.27 23.60 14.41
CA TRP A 305 3.70 23.39 14.17
C TRP A 305 3.96 22.26 13.18
N MET A 306 3.28 21.15 13.33
CA MET A 306 3.34 20.03 12.40
C MET A 306 2.95 20.47 10.97
N THR A 307 1.89 21.27 10.83
CA THR A 307 1.44 21.80 9.52
C THR A 307 2.52 22.68 8.91
N GLY A 308 3.14 23.57 9.68
CA GLY A 308 4.25 24.40 9.21
C GLY A 308 5.43 23.59 8.70
N ILE A 309 5.83 22.53 9.44
CA ILE A 309 6.90 21.61 9.02
C ILE A 309 6.51 20.87 7.74
N THR A 310 5.27 20.39 7.66
CA THR A 310 4.76 19.65 6.49
C THR A 310 4.68 20.53 5.24
N CYS A 311 4.32 21.80 5.36
CA CYS A 311 4.30 22.76 4.26
C CYS A 311 5.68 22.96 3.62
N ILE A 312 6.76 22.71 4.34
CA ILE A 312 8.13 22.77 3.82
C ILE A 312 8.59 21.37 3.39
N GLY A 313 8.40 20.36 4.26
CA GLY A 313 8.92 19.02 4.06
C GLY A 313 8.27 18.28 2.89
N LEU A 314 6.94 18.32 2.78
CA LEU A 314 6.24 17.60 1.73
C LEU A 314 6.61 18.06 0.30
N PRO A 315 6.70 19.38 -0.01
CA PRO A 315 7.20 19.83 -1.31
C PRO A 315 8.61 19.33 -1.61
N LEU A 316 9.51 19.33 -0.62
CA LEU A 316 10.89 18.84 -0.81
C LEU A 316 10.90 17.34 -1.15
N VAL A 317 10.10 16.53 -0.45
CA VAL A 317 9.96 15.10 -0.74
C VAL A 317 9.37 14.88 -2.13
N LEU A 318 8.35 15.64 -2.54
CA LEU A 318 7.78 15.55 -3.89
C LEU A 318 8.79 15.92 -4.98
N VAL A 319 9.58 16.99 -4.78
CA VAL A 319 10.66 17.36 -5.70
C VAL A 319 11.70 16.24 -5.80
N TYR A 320 12.13 15.68 -4.67
CA TYR A 320 13.04 14.52 -4.64
C TYR A 320 12.48 13.36 -5.47
N HIS A 321 11.23 12.94 -5.24
CA HIS A 321 10.62 11.85 -6.00
C HIS A 321 10.57 12.15 -7.50
N VAL A 322 10.15 13.35 -7.89
CA VAL A 322 10.14 13.76 -9.31
C VAL A 322 11.54 13.65 -9.93
N LEU A 323 12.58 14.09 -9.23
CA LEU A 323 13.95 14.03 -9.71
C LEU A 323 14.43 12.57 -9.85
N ILE A 324 14.23 11.72 -8.85
CA ILE A 324 14.65 10.32 -8.86
C ILE A 324 13.92 9.55 -9.97
N TYR A 325 12.58 9.63 -10.03
CA TYR A 325 11.82 8.93 -11.07
C TYR A 325 12.13 9.44 -12.48
N ARG A 326 12.49 10.73 -12.64
CA ARG A 326 12.94 11.29 -13.91
C ARG A 326 14.34 10.80 -14.30
N THR A 327 15.24 10.67 -13.32
CA THR A 327 16.60 10.17 -13.54
C THR A 327 16.59 8.70 -13.98
N PHE A 328 15.80 7.88 -13.33
CA PHE A 328 15.71 6.43 -13.60
C PHE A 328 14.50 6.07 -14.49
N ARG A 329 14.06 6.94 -15.37
CA ARG A 329 12.84 6.72 -16.19
C ARG A 329 12.98 5.69 -17.31
N GLY A 330 14.22 5.34 -17.71
CA GLY A 330 14.50 4.44 -18.82
C GLY A 330 14.00 3.00 -18.63
N ARG A 331 14.01 2.23 -19.72
CA ARG A 331 13.89 0.77 -19.67
C ARG A 331 15.25 0.20 -19.31
N ILE A 332 15.25 -0.97 -18.69
CA ILE A 332 16.43 -1.62 -18.14
C ILE A 332 16.72 -2.84 -18.99
N SER A 333 17.91 -2.87 -19.61
CA SER A 333 18.47 -4.04 -20.28
C SER A 333 19.11 -5.02 -19.28
N ALA A 334 19.35 -6.25 -19.72
CA ALA A 334 20.06 -7.24 -18.90
C ALA A 334 21.51 -6.82 -18.61
N GLU A 335 22.16 -6.08 -19.53
CA GLU A 335 23.53 -5.58 -19.35
C GLU A 335 23.57 -4.52 -18.24
N GLU A 336 22.71 -3.49 -18.33
CA GLU A 336 22.61 -2.45 -17.31
C GLU A 336 22.22 -2.98 -15.92
N ALA A 337 21.44 -4.06 -15.86
CA ALA A 337 21.02 -4.66 -14.60
C ALA A 337 22.16 -5.38 -13.87
N ASN A 338 23.17 -5.88 -14.60
CA ASN A 338 24.32 -6.60 -14.03
C ASN A 338 25.49 -5.66 -13.66
N GLU A 339 25.47 -4.40 -14.07
CA GLU A 339 26.48 -3.39 -13.71
C GLU A 339 26.22 -2.77 -12.31
N TYR A 340 25.09 -3.05 -11.71
CA TYR A 340 24.67 -2.57 -10.41
C TYR A 340 24.75 -3.70 -9.38
#